data_187d05f3e8b9d7bbcb6a31e8cbab5883
#
_entry.id   187d05f3e8b9d7bbcb6a31e8cbab5883
#
_cell.length_a   1.000
_cell.length_b   1.000
_cell.length_c   1.000
_cell.angle_alpha   90.00
_cell.angle_beta   90.00
_cell.angle_gamma   90.00
#
_symmetry.space_group_name_H-M   'P 1'
#
loop_
_entity.id
_entity.type
_entity.pdbx_description
1 polymer ?
#
loop_
_entity_poly.entity_id
_entity_poly.type
_entity_poly.pdbx_seq_one_letter_code
_entity_poly.pdbx_strand_id
1 'polypeptide(L)'
;MNIKDLKTFEDRYNYDVKKLGMVEKKGKFDYLSWAYAQKLAKIFDEKCTWRIIKNDNGSFIHNGFLLLEMTFLGQTEQHFFPIIDHYNKPIQNPNPYQINTSQMRGFAKLFAMVSGFGLSLYVGEDLAYLDEEKNNKKQQQDKAKKDLTEEEKKVKKEKFIKWIVDNVSKVEEDKQAGVLNNLDLLDLDNLELKELKIIYKNISKELEKGA
;
A
#
# COMPACT_ATOMS: atom_id res chain seq x y z
N MET A 1 23.90 -28.29 8.69
CA MET A 1 24.45 -28.02 7.36
C MET A 1 25.29 -26.76 7.44
N ASN A 2 26.57 -26.83 7.15
CA ASN A 2 27.43 -25.65 7.15
C ASN A 2 27.10 -24.82 5.89
N ILE A 3 26.97 -23.50 6.05
CA ILE A 3 26.64 -22.62 4.93
C ILE A 3 27.66 -22.71 3.77
N LYS A 4 28.92 -23.06 4.09
CA LYS A 4 30.00 -23.26 3.10
C LYS A 4 29.85 -24.54 2.24
N ASP A 5 28.93 -25.44 2.60
CA ASP A 5 28.68 -26.67 1.87
C ASP A 5 27.68 -26.46 0.71
N LEU A 6 27.04 -25.30 0.63
CA LEU A 6 26.07 -24.92 -0.41
C LEU A 6 26.78 -24.54 -1.73
N LYS A 7 27.15 -25.55 -2.52
CA LYS A 7 28.00 -25.34 -3.71
C LYS A 7 27.23 -24.94 -4.95
N THR A 8 26.01 -25.45 -5.12
CA THR A 8 25.19 -25.17 -6.29
C THR A 8 24.28 -23.97 -6.10
N PHE A 9 23.76 -23.41 -7.18
CA PHE A 9 22.72 -22.39 -7.12
C PHE A 9 21.47 -22.94 -6.42
N GLU A 10 21.09 -24.19 -6.71
CA GLU A 10 19.92 -24.84 -6.13
C GLU A 10 20.06 -25.01 -4.60
N ASP A 11 21.23 -25.41 -4.10
CA ASP A 11 21.49 -25.51 -2.67
C ASP A 11 21.27 -24.14 -2.00
N ARG A 12 21.75 -23.07 -2.60
CA ARG A 12 21.64 -21.70 -2.09
C ARG A 12 20.20 -21.16 -2.20
N TYR A 13 19.49 -21.49 -3.29
CA TYR A 13 18.09 -21.12 -3.47
C TYR A 13 17.18 -21.76 -2.41
N ASN A 14 17.43 -23.03 -2.08
CA ASN A 14 16.67 -23.79 -1.08
C ASN A 14 17.09 -23.50 0.35
N TYR A 15 18.12 -22.67 0.57
CA TYR A 15 18.59 -22.32 1.89
C TYR A 15 17.66 -21.33 2.57
N ASP A 16 17.16 -21.70 3.75
CA ASP A 16 16.16 -20.90 4.46
C ASP A 16 16.78 -19.73 5.23
N VAL A 17 16.92 -18.61 4.54
CA VAL A 17 17.46 -17.35 5.10
C VAL A 17 16.58 -16.77 6.21
N LYS A 18 15.27 -17.10 6.25
CA LYS A 18 14.35 -16.63 7.28
C LYS A 18 14.67 -17.26 8.65
N LYS A 19 14.92 -18.57 8.68
CA LYS A 19 15.28 -19.27 9.91
C LYS A 19 16.53 -18.74 10.58
N LEU A 20 17.39 -18.09 9.82
CA LEU A 20 18.64 -17.53 10.31
C LEU A 20 18.55 -16.03 10.67
N GLY A 21 17.36 -15.46 10.60
CA GLY A 21 17.14 -14.04 10.91
C GLY A 21 17.82 -13.09 9.94
N MET A 22 18.08 -13.53 8.69
CA MET A 22 18.77 -12.74 7.66
C MET A 22 17.81 -11.85 6.84
N VAL A 23 16.58 -11.73 7.29
CA VAL A 23 15.52 -11.00 6.58
C VAL A 23 15.04 -9.79 7.34
N GLU A 24 14.62 -8.79 6.62
CA GLU A 24 13.92 -7.61 7.11
C GLU A 24 12.48 -7.64 6.62
N LYS A 25 11.53 -7.21 7.48
CA LYS A 25 10.11 -7.14 7.13
C LYS A 25 9.75 -5.77 6.60
N LYS A 26 8.96 -5.77 5.50
CA LYS A 26 8.34 -4.57 4.97
C LYS A 26 6.89 -4.90 4.60
N GLY A 27 5.95 -4.46 5.45
CA GLY A 27 4.56 -4.86 5.32
C GLY A 27 4.40 -6.37 5.46
N LYS A 28 3.81 -7.01 4.46
CA LYS A 28 3.60 -8.47 4.39
C LYS A 28 4.77 -9.25 3.78
N PHE A 29 5.79 -8.55 3.27
CA PHE A 29 6.93 -9.17 2.60
C PHE A 29 8.17 -9.24 3.48
N ASP A 30 8.93 -10.30 3.27
CA ASP A 30 10.27 -10.48 3.82
C ASP A 30 11.29 -10.20 2.73
N TYR A 31 12.37 -9.49 3.05
CA TYR A 31 13.46 -9.16 2.12
C TYR A 31 14.77 -9.61 2.73
N LEU A 32 15.67 -10.13 1.91
CA LEU A 32 17.04 -10.37 2.34
C LEU A 32 17.68 -9.03 2.72
N SER A 33 18.12 -8.90 3.99
CA SER A 33 18.82 -7.69 4.43
C SER A 33 20.10 -7.49 3.61
N TRP A 34 20.32 -6.27 3.11
CA TRP A 34 21.51 -5.95 2.33
C TRP A 34 22.82 -6.24 3.07
N ALA A 35 22.84 -6.09 4.40
CA ALA A 35 24.02 -6.39 5.22
C ALA A 35 24.32 -7.90 5.23
N TYR A 36 23.29 -8.73 5.30
CA TYR A 36 23.46 -10.18 5.17
C TYR A 36 23.78 -10.61 3.74
N ALA A 37 23.20 -9.97 2.72
CA ALA A 37 23.58 -10.18 1.33
C ALA A 37 25.09 -9.92 1.12
N GLN A 38 25.60 -8.80 1.64
CA GLN A 38 27.03 -8.46 1.58
C GLN A 38 27.90 -9.49 2.34
N LYS A 39 27.46 -9.92 3.53
CA LYS A 39 28.15 -10.94 4.30
C LYS A 39 28.22 -12.27 3.55
N LEU A 40 27.11 -12.73 3.01
CA LEU A 40 27.03 -13.97 2.22
C LEU A 40 27.89 -13.89 0.97
N ALA A 41 27.81 -12.77 0.23
CA ALA A 41 28.65 -12.55 -0.94
C ALA A 41 30.14 -12.77 -0.62
N LYS A 42 30.63 -12.19 0.47
CA LYS A 42 32.03 -12.30 0.88
C LYS A 42 32.40 -13.65 1.49
N ILE A 43 31.47 -14.38 2.11
CA ILE A 43 31.72 -15.75 2.61
C ILE A 43 31.93 -16.73 1.46
N PHE A 44 31.14 -16.57 0.37
CA PHE A 44 31.20 -17.48 -0.79
C PHE A 44 32.20 -17.07 -1.84
N ASP A 45 32.44 -15.76 -1.97
CA ASP A 45 33.40 -15.21 -2.92
C ASP A 45 34.06 -13.94 -2.36
N GLU A 46 35.26 -14.06 -1.81
CA GLU A 46 36.02 -12.90 -1.31
C GLU A 46 36.28 -11.86 -2.41
N LYS A 47 36.37 -12.30 -3.67
CA LYS A 47 36.57 -11.43 -4.83
C LYS A 47 35.28 -10.82 -5.36
N CYS A 48 34.12 -11.16 -4.78
CA CYS A 48 32.87 -10.55 -5.17
C CYS A 48 32.98 -9.01 -5.12
N THR A 49 32.64 -8.37 -6.22
CA THR A 49 32.56 -6.92 -6.34
C THR A 49 31.21 -6.50 -6.87
N TRP A 50 30.78 -5.30 -6.55
CA TRP A 50 29.60 -4.69 -7.13
C TRP A 50 29.78 -3.18 -7.25
N ARG A 51 29.08 -2.59 -8.19
CA ARG A 51 29.11 -1.15 -8.46
C ARG A 51 27.82 -0.67 -9.12
N ILE A 52 27.60 0.64 -9.08
CA ILE A 52 26.59 1.31 -9.92
C ILE A 52 27.30 1.83 -11.16
N ILE A 53 26.76 1.52 -12.32
CA ILE A 53 27.25 2.01 -13.60
C ILE A 53 26.72 3.42 -13.82
N LYS A 54 27.57 4.33 -14.24
CA LYS A 54 27.20 5.67 -14.69
C LYS A 54 26.69 5.64 -16.12
N ASN A 55 25.72 6.47 -16.45
CA ASN A 55 25.33 6.74 -17.83
C ASN A 55 26.38 7.62 -18.55
N ASP A 56 26.16 7.87 -19.84
CA ASP A 56 27.08 8.66 -20.69
C ASP A 56 27.27 10.09 -20.19
N ASN A 57 26.33 10.65 -19.44
CA ASN A 57 26.41 11.97 -18.82
C ASN A 57 27.04 11.96 -17.44
N GLY A 58 27.60 10.84 -16.99
CA GLY A 58 28.24 10.67 -15.69
C GLY A 58 27.29 10.54 -14.50
N SER A 59 25.98 10.48 -14.72
CA SER A 59 24.98 10.29 -13.68
C SER A 59 24.83 8.80 -13.32
N PHE A 60 24.54 8.52 -12.04
CA PHE A 60 24.15 7.17 -11.60
C PHE A 60 22.69 6.85 -11.90
N ILE A 61 21.89 7.83 -12.30
CA ILE A 61 20.47 7.65 -12.58
C ILE A 61 20.25 7.53 -14.09
N HIS A 62 19.65 6.42 -14.49
CA HIS A 62 19.29 6.07 -15.86
C HIS A 62 17.77 6.13 -16.03
N ASN A 63 17.20 7.28 -16.36
CA ASN A 63 15.74 7.45 -16.54
C ASN A 63 14.90 6.89 -15.35
N GLY A 64 15.32 7.22 -14.12
CA GLY A 64 14.63 6.75 -12.90
C GLY A 64 15.08 5.37 -12.40
N PHE A 65 16.10 4.77 -13.02
CA PHE A 65 16.71 3.50 -12.59
C PHE A 65 18.15 3.70 -12.14
N LEU A 66 18.62 2.77 -11.32
CA LEU A 66 20.04 2.52 -11.05
C LEU A 66 20.45 1.27 -11.82
N LEU A 67 21.54 1.34 -12.58
CA LEU A 67 22.14 0.16 -13.21
C LEU A 67 23.21 -0.38 -12.26
N LEU A 68 22.91 -1.52 -11.63
CA LEU A 68 23.86 -2.22 -10.77
C LEU A 68 24.56 -3.32 -11.55
N GLU A 69 25.83 -3.51 -11.25
CA GLU A 69 26.65 -4.61 -11.76
C GLU A 69 27.28 -5.36 -10.61
N MET A 70 27.27 -6.68 -10.67
CA MET A 70 27.91 -7.53 -9.68
C MET A 70 28.71 -8.64 -10.37
N THR A 71 29.94 -8.86 -9.90
CA THR A 71 30.72 -10.06 -10.23
C THR A 71 30.74 -10.98 -9.03
N PHE A 72 30.18 -12.18 -9.18
CA PHE A 72 30.10 -13.21 -8.15
C PHE A 72 30.46 -14.57 -8.72
N LEU A 73 31.38 -15.29 -8.10
CA LEU A 73 31.92 -16.59 -8.55
C LEU A 73 32.39 -16.55 -10.00
N GLY A 74 32.99 -15.43 -10.42
CA GLY A 74 33.51 -15.23 -11.76
C GLY A 74 32.49 -14.88 -12.84
N GLN A 75 31.21 -14.78 -12.51
CA GLN A 75 30.15 -14.35 -13.43
C GLN A 75 29.77 -12.90 -13.11
N THR A 76 29.61 -12.10 -14.17
CA THR A 76 29.22 -10.70 -14.08
C THR A 76 27.80 -10.53 -14.62
N GLU A 77 26.93 -9.98 -13.80
CA GLU A 77 25.53 -9.70 -14.13
C GLU A 77 25.18 -8.24 -13.88
N GLN A 78 24.25 -7.71 -14.65
CA GLN A 78 23.73 -6.36 -14.52
C GLN A 78 22.23 -6.38 -14.29
N HIS A 79 21.75 -5.44 -13.48
CA HIS A 79 20.32 -5.30 -13.19
C HIS A 79 19.91 -3.84 -13.07
N PHE A 80 18.87 -3.45 -13.81
CA PHE A 80 18.20 -2.16 -13.64
C PHE A 80 17.24 -2.22 -12.47
N PHE A 81 17.50 -1.43 -11.44
CA PHE A 81 16.62 -1.32 -10.28
C PHE A 81 15.96 0.06 -10.27
N PRO A 82 14.62 0.15 -10.22
CA PRO A 82 13.92 1.43 -10.20
C PRO A 82 14.14 2.17 -8.89
N ILE A 83 14.24 3.51 -8.96
CA ILE A 83 14.25 4.34 -7.76
C ILE A 83 12.82 4.53 -7.28
N ILE A 84 12.47 3.86 -6.18
CA ILE A 84 11.10 3.71 -5.69
C ILE A 84 11.00 4.03 -4.20
N ASP A 85 9.84 4.53 -3.80
CA ASP A 85 9.50 4.79 -2.40
C ASP A 85 9.17 3.49 -1.62
N HIS A 86 8.69 3.67 -0.38
CA HIS A 86 8.31 2.55 0.47
C HIS A 86 6.99 1.86 0.05
N TYR A 87 6.24 2.45 -0.88
CA TYR A 87 5.07 1.84 -1.53
C TYR A 87 5.38 1.23 -2.89
N ASN A 88 6.66 1.12 -3.25
CA ASN A 88 7.15 0.67 -4.57
C ASN A 88 6.72 1.60 -5.73
N LYS A 89 6.42 2.88 -5.45
CA LYS A 89 6.09 3.86 -6.49
C LYS A 89 7.35 4.58 -6.98
N PRO A 90 7.48 4.83 -8.30
CA PRO A 90 8.61 5.56 -8.85
C PRO A 90 8.73 6.97 -8.26
N ILE A 91 9.96 7.39 -7.95
CA ILE A 91 10.28 8.72 -7.46
C ILE A 91 10.86 9.54 -8.61
N GLN A 92 10.20 10.64 -8.98
CA GLN A 92 10.61 11.50 -10.11
C GLN A 92 11.92 12.24 -9.83
N ASN A 93 12.06 12.86 -8.65
CA ASN A 93 13.23 13.62 -8.24
C ASN A 93 13.76 13.08 -6.90
N PRO A 94 14.50 11.96 -6.92
CA PRO A 94 14.94 11.32 -5.70
C PRO A 94 16.04 12.12 -5.01
N ASN A 95 15.93 12.30 -3.69
CA ASN A 95 17.00 12.84 -2.87
C ASN A 95 18.10 11.78 -2.61
N PRO A 96 19.28 12.18 -2.07
CA PRO A 96 20.37 11.24 -1.82
C PRO A 96 20.02 10.05 -0.93
N TYR A 97 19.15 10.23 0.06
CA TYR A 97 18.70 9.15 0.93
C TYR A 97 17.86 8.11 0.17
N GLN A 98 16.97 8.56 -0.71
CA GLN A 98 16.13 7.70 -1.54
C GLN A 98 16.96 6.93 -2.57
N ILE A 99 17.98 7.59 -3.15
CA ILE A 99 18.95 6.94 -4.05
C ILE A 99 19.69 5.83 -3.31
N ASN A 100 20.25 6.13 -2.14
CA ASN A 100 20.98 5.15 -1.32
C ASN A 100 20.08 3.98 -0.91
N THR A 101 18.83 4.24 -0.50
CA THR A 101 17.88 3.20 -0.15
C THR A 101 17.60 2.27 -1.33
N SER A 102 17.36 2.84 -2.52
CA SER A 102 17.14 2.06 -3.75
C SER A 102 18.37 1.29 -4.17
N GLN A 103 19.56 1.86 -3.99
CA GLN A 103 20.84 1.19 -4.22
C GLN A 103 21.00 -0.07 -3.36
N MET A 104 20.73 0.01 -2.06
CA MET A 104 20.86 -1.14 -1.15
C MET A 104 19.80 -2.22 -1.44
N ARG A 105 18.57 -1.83 -1.79
CA ARG A 105 17.52 -2.75 -2.21
C ARG A 105 17.88 -3.44 -3.54
N GLY A 106 18.35 -2.68 -4.51
CA GLY A 106 18.84 -3.19 -5.80
C GLY A 106 20.01 -4.15 -5.65
N PHE A 107 20.98 -3.83 -4.79
CA PHE A 107 22.09 -4.70 -4.46
C PHE A 107 21.61 -6.04 -3.87
N ALA A 108 20.72 -6.03 -2.88
CA ALA A 108 20.19 -7.26 -2.27
C ALA A 108 19.41 -8.12 -3.30
N LYS A 109 18.63 -7.49 -4.17
CA LYS A 109 17.90 -8.20 -5.24
C LYS A 109 18.85 -8.79 -6.29
N LEU A 110 19.84 -8.03 -6.75
CA LEU A 110 20.86 -8.52 -7.69
C LEU A 110 21.64 -9.68 -7.07
N PHE A 111 22.08 -9.57 -5.82
CA PHE A 111 22.76 -10.65 -5.12
C PHE A 111 21.88 -11.91 -5.05
N ALA A 112 20.60 -11.78 -4.71
CA ALA A 112 19.68 -12.91 -4.69
C ALA A 112 19.57 -13.58 -6.07
N MET A 113 19.50 -12.79 -7.14
CA MET A 113 19.41 -13.29 -8.53
C MET A 113 20.66 -14.07 -8.94
N VAL A 114 21.85 -13.56 -8.65
CA VAL A 114 23.12 -14.20 -9.07
C VAL A 114 23.54 -15.35 -8.17
N SER A 115 23.17 -15.30 -6.89
CA SER A 115 23.63 -16.29 -5.91
C SER A 115 22.60 -17.40 -5.62
N GLY A 116 21.30 -17.11 -5.76
CA GLY A 116 20.18 -17.93 -5.30
C GLY A 116 19.73 -17.65 -3.86
N PHE A 117 20.58 -17.08 -3.00
CA PHE A 117 20.22 -16.81 -1.61
C PHE A 117 19.04 -15.84 -1.47
N GLY A 118 17.97 -16.32 -0.83
CA GLY A 118 16.78 -15.51 -0.59
C GLY A 118 15.99 -15.11 -1.83
N LEU A 119 16.33 -15.67 -3.00
CA LEU A 119 15.58 -15.39 -4.24
C LEU A 119 14.11 -15.81 -4.14
N SER A 120 13.83 -16.88 -3.39
CA SER A 120 12.47 -17.35 -3.11
C SER A 120 11.59 -16.31 -2.36
N LEU A 121 12.19 -15.33 -1.68
CA LEU A 121 11.45 -14.26 -1.01
C LEU A 121 10.73 -13.31 -1.98
N TYR A 122 11.23 -13.22 -3.21
CA TYR A 122 10.67 -12.33 -4.25
C TYR A 122 9.56 -12.98 -5.08
N VAL A 123 9.26 -14.27 -4.84
CA VAL A 123 8.17 -14.98 -5.53
C VAL A 123 6.83 -14.34 -5.16
N GLY A 124 6.09 -13.87 -6.15
CA GLY A 124 4.79 -13.22 -6.00
C GLY A 124 4.84 -11.72 -5.65
N GLU A 125 6.03 -11.10 -5.54
CA GLU A 125 6.16 -9.67 -5.27
C GLU A 125 5.41 -8.82 -6.30
N ASP A 126 5.58 -9.11 -7.58
CA ASP A 126 4.96 -8.36 -8.67
C ASP A 126 3.43 -8.54 -8.73
N LEU A 127 2.94 -9.74 -8.42
CA LEU A 127 1.49 -10.03 -8.37
C LEU A 127 0.83 -9.28 -7.22
N ALA A 128 1.47 -9.23 -6.05
CA ALA A 128 0.95 -8.52 -4.90
C ALA A 128 0.88 -6.99 -5.12
N TYR A 129 1.80 -6.42 -5.90
CA TYR A 129 1.75 -5.01 -6.30
C TYR A 129 0.51 -4.71 -7.16
N LEU A 130 0.20 -5.57 -8.14
CA LEU A 130 -0.98 -5.43 -8.99
C LEU A 130 -2.29 -5.50 -8.19
N ASP A 131 -2.35 -6.35 -7.17
CA ASP A 131 -3.52 -6.46 -6.30
C ASP A 131 -3.68 -5.23 -5.38
N GLU A 132 -2.58 -4.69 -4.86
CA GLU A 132 -2.60 -3.45 -4.08
C GLU A 132 -3.02 -2.24 -4.94
N GLU A 133 -2.57 -2.17 -6.18
CA GLU A 133 -2.97 -1.10 -7.11
C GLU A 133 -4.47 -1.17 -7.46
N LYS A 134 -5.01 -2.36 -7.69
CA LYS A 134 -6.46 -2.58 -7.91
C LYS A 134 -7.27 -2.20 -6.68
N ASN A 135 -6.83 -2.58 -5.48
CA ASN A 135 -7.50 -2.26 -4.23
C ASN A 135 -7.46 -0.75 -3.93
N ASN A 136 -6.33 -0.08 -4.19
CA ASN A 136 -6.20 1.36 -4.04
C ASN A 136 -7.09 2.14 -5.02
N LYS A 137 -7.16 1.70 -6.30
CA LYS A 137 -8.08 2.28 -7.29
C LYS A 137 -9.54 2.11 -6.88
N LYS A 138 -9.90 0.93 -6.34
CA LYS A 138 -11.24 0.65 -5.84
C LYS A 138 -11.59 1.51 -4.61
N GLN A 139 -10.67 1.65 -3.67
CA GLN A 139 -10.85 2.52 -2.49
C GLN A 139 -10.94 4.01 -2.85
N GLN A 140 -10.18 4.47 -3.86
CA GLN A 140 -10.27 5.85 -4.36
C GLN A 140 -11.61 6.10 -5.08
N GLN A 141 -12.09 5.12 -5.86
CA GLN A 141 -13.41 5.20 -6.49
C GLN A 141 -14.55 5.15 -5.46
N ASP A 142 -14.41 4.34 -4.42
CA ASP A 142 -15.38 4.25 -3.33
C ASP A 142 -15.36 5.51 -2.43
N LYS A 143 -14.21 6.14 -2.24
CA LYS A 143 -14.10 7.45 -1.58
C LYS A 143 -14.70 8.56 -2.45
N ALA A 144 -14.37 8.61 -3.74
CA ALA A 144 -14.95 9.59 -4.66
C ALA A 144 -16.47 9.44 -4.82
N LYS A 145 -17.00 8.20 -4.66
CA LYS A 145 -18.45 7.96 -4.59
C LYS A 145 -19.06 8.30 -3.23
N LYS A 146 -18.27 8.41 -2.17
CA LYS A 146 -18.71 8.74 -0.81
C LYS A 146 -18.75 10.23 -0.51
N ASP A 147 -17.92 11.01 -1.18
CA ASP A 147 -17.90 12.47 -1.06
C ASP A 147 -18.90 13.05 -2.07
N LEU A 148 -20.17 13.13 -1.63
CA LEU A 148 -21.19 13.92 -2.31
C LEU A 148 -20.69 15.35 -2.48
N THR A 149 -20.85 15.93 -3.67
CA THR A 149 -20.61 17.36 -3.87
C THR A 149 -21.48 18.17 -2.92
N GLU A 150 -21.14 19.39 -2.60
CA GLU A 150 -21.94 20.25 -1.72
C GLU A 150 -23.35 20.44 -2.27
N GLU A 151 -23.52 20.51 -3.59
CA GLU A 151 -24.83 20.54 -4.25
C GLU A 151 -25.63 19.24 -4.04
N GLU A 152 -24.99 18.09 -4.20
CA GLU A 152 -25.66 16.79 -3.94
C GLU A 152 -26.04 16.62 -2.47
N LYS A 153 -25.23 17.14 -1.54
CA LYS A 153 -25.56 17.17 -0.10
C LYS A 153 -26.77 18.06 0.16
N LYS A 154 -26.81 19.23 -0.47
CA LYS A 154 -27.93 20.19 -0.36
C LYS A 154 -29.23 19.58 -0.86
N VAL A 155 -29.24 19.04 -2.09
CA VAL A 155 -30.42 18.37 -2.67
C VAL A 155 -30.88 17.20 -1.81
N LYS A 156 -29.96 16.45 -1.23
CA LYS A 156 -30.28 15.31 -0.37
C LYS A 156 -30.86 15.77 0.97
N LYS A 157 -30.36 16.87 1.50
CA LYS A 157 -30.84 17.50 2.74
C LYS A 157 -32.29 17.97 2.55
N GLU A 158 -32.58 18.71 1.48
CA GLU A 158 -33.91 19.18 1.14
C GLU A 158 -34.92 18.02 1.00
N LYS A 159 -34.52 16.91 0.37
CA LYS A 159 -35.36 15.71 0.25
C LYS A 159 -35.67 15.07 1.61
N PHE A 160 -34.72 15.02 2.54
CA PHE A 160 -34.96 14.50 3.88
C PHE A 160 -35.90 15.39 4.67
N ILE A 161 -35.68 16.70 4.64
CA ILE A 161 -36.52 17.69 5.34
C ILE A 161 -37.97 17.58 4.83
N LYS A 162 -38.16 17.62 3.51
CA LYS A 162 -39.52 17.47 2.92
C LYS A 162 -40.18 16.18 3.36
N TRP A 163 -39.48 15.06 3.31
CA TRP A 163 -40.05 13.77 3.74
C TRP A 163 -40.40 13.75 5.22
N ILE A 164 -39.58 14.34 6.10
CA ILE A 164 -39.82 14.44 7.54
C ILE A 164 -41.09 15.25 7.79
N VAL A 165 -41.21 16.43 7.18
CA VAL A 165 -42.38 17.31 7.32
C VAL A 165 -43.65 16.59 6.85
N ASP A 166 -43.63 15.89 5.69
CA ASP A 166 -44.75 15.20 5.10
C ASP A 166 -45.19 13.96 5.92
N ASN A 167 -44.38 13.42 6.80
CA ASN A 167 -44.62 12.15 7.49
C ASN A 167 -44.68 12.24 9.02
N VAL A 168 -44.15 13.28 9.63
CA VAL A 168 -44.14 13.42 11.11
C VAL A 168 -45.60 13.49 11.65
N SER A 169 -46.52 14.15 10.95
CA SER A 169 -47.93 14.26 11.34
C SER A 169 -48.67 12.92 11.30
N LYS A 170 -48.13 11.89 10.70
CA LYS A 170 -48.67 10.53 10.67
C LYS A 170 -48.27 9.69 11.89
N VAL A 171 -47.30 10.17 12.67
CA VAL A 171 -46.87 9.56 13.93
C VAL A 171 -47.82 10.03 15.04
N GLU A 172 -48.17 9.17 16.00
CA GLU A 172 -48.97 9.50 17.16
C GLU A 172 -48.45 10.76 17.88
N GLU A 173 -49.31 11.65 18.28
CA GLU A 173 -48.98 13.01 18.76
C GLU A 173 -48.02 12.99 19.96
N ASP A 174 -48.21 12.03 20.88
CA ASP A 174 -47.37 11.81 22.05
C ASP A 174 -45.93 11.35 21.73
N LYS A 175 -45.72 10.82 20.53
CA LYS A 175 -44.43 10.31 20.07
C LYS A 175 -43.67 11.26 19.12
N GLN A 176 -44.38 12.29 18.59
CA GLN A 176 -43.77 13.21 17.61
C GLN A 176 -42.54 13.95 18.16
N ALA A 177 -42.56 14.44 19.36
CA ALA A 177 -41.43 15.08 19.98
C ALA A 177 -40.22 14.14 20.11
N GLY A 178 -40.46 12.88 20.45
CA GLY A 178 -39.39 11.87 20.57
C GLY A 178 -38.73 11.54 19.25
N VAL A 179 -39.51 11.37 18.14
CA VAL A 179 -38.95 11.06 16.81
C VAL A 179 -38.19 12.23 16.22
N LEU A 180 -38.55 13.47 16.59
CA LEU A 180 -37.85 14.70 16.21
C LEU A 180 -36.65 15.01 17.13
N ASN A 181 -36.31 14.15 18.10
CA ASN A 181 -35.28 14.42 19.12
C ASN A 181 -35.55 15.71 19.90
N ASN A 182 -36.82 16.05 20.19
CA ASN A 182 -37.29 17.28 20.85
C ASN A 182 -36.92 18.57 20.07
N LEU A 183 -36.72 18.49 18.75
CA LEU A 183 -36.47 19.65 17.90
C LEU A 183 -37.78 20.13 17.26
N ASP A 184 -37.86 21.42 16.99
CA ASP A 184 -38.97 21.97 16.22
C ASP A 184 -38.77 21.70 14.72
N LEU A 185 -39.86 21.59 13.97
CA LEU A 185 -39.77 21.41 12.49
C LEU A 185 -39.09 22.61 11.81
N LEU A 186 -39.07 23.78 12.43
CA LEU A 186 -38.38 24.99 11.96
C LEU A 186 -36.85 24.87 12.06
N ASP A 187 -36.34 23.97 12.90
CA ASP A 187 -34.91 23.81 13.13
C ASP A 187 -34.25 22.82 12.16
N LEU A 188 -35.04 22.10 11.36
CA LEU A 188 -34.53 21.06 10.46
C LEU A 188 -33.54 21.60 9.42
N ASP A 189 -33.69 22.85 9.00
CA ASP A 189 -32.79 23.49 8.05
C ASP A 189 -31.39 23.75 8.63
N ASN A 190 -31.24 23.78 9.95
CA ASN A 190 -29.97 23.98 10.63
C ASN A 190 -29.21 22.67 10.89
N LEU A 191 -29.88 21.51 10.73
CA LEU A 191 -29.29 20.20 11.01
C LEU A 191 -28.36 19.71 9.92
N GLU A 192 -27.36 18.91 10.31
CA GLU A 192 -26.54 18.18 9.36
C GLU A 192 -27.27 16.97 8.76
N LEU A 193 -26.79 16.51 7.59
CA LEU A 193 -27.37 15.38 6.89
C LEU A 193 -27.40 14.07 7.74
N LYS A 194 -26.49 13.94 8.69
CA LYS A 194 -26.45 12.80 9.62
C LYS A 194 -27.60 12.82 10.62
N GLU A 195 -27.92 13.99 11.15
CA GLU A 195 -29.00 14.21 12.11
C GLU A 195 -30.37 14.01 11.46
N LEU A 196 -30.56 14.57 10.27
CA LEU A 196 -31.76 14.33 9.46
C LEU A 196 -32.01 12.85 9.14
N LYS A 197 -30.95 12.08 8.91
CA LYS A 197 -31.07 10.63 8.72
C LYS A 197 -31.52 9.88 9.97
N ILE A 198 -31.14 10.36 11.16
CA ILE A 198 -31.59 9.77 12.43
C ILE A 198 -33.08 10.02 12.59
N ILE A 199 -33.54 11.25 12.41
CA ILE A 199 -34.97 11.63 12.48
C ILE A 199 -35.78 10.82 11.45
N TYR A 200 -35.33 10.76 10.21
CA TYR A 200 -35.95 9.95 9.16
C TYR A 200 -36.16 8.49 9.60
N LYS A 201 -35.11 7.87 10.18
CA LYS A 201 -35.16 6.47 10.65
C LYS A 201 -36.15 6.30 11.82
N ASN A 202 -36.20 7.28 12.74
CA ASN A 202 -37.10 7.23 13.89
C ASN A 202 -38.58 7.27 13.42
N ILE A 203 -38.89 8.20 12.53
CA ILE A 203 -40.25 8.33 11.97
C ILE A 203 -40.61 7.05 11.17
N SER A 204 -39.72 6.57 10.29
CA SER A 204 -39.98 5.35 9.52
C SER A 204 -40.28 4.16 10.43
N LYS A 205 -39.53 3.99 11.52
CA LYS A 205 -39.70 2.89 12.47
C LYS A 205 -41.04 2.98 13.23
N GLU A 206 -41.50 4.17 13.58
CA GLU A 206 -42.81 4.32 14.24
C GLU A 206 -43.96 4.09 13.26
N LEU A 207 -43.85 4.53 12.01
CA LEU A 207 -44.86 4.26 10.98
C LEU A 207 -44.97 2.76 10.64
N GLU A 208 -43.87 2.01 10.66
CA GLU A 208 -43.89 0.56 10.47
C GLU A 208 -44.53 -0.22 11.61
N LYS A 209 -44.55 0.33 12.86
CA LYS A 209 -45.22 -0.30 14.00
C LYS A 209 -46.71 -0.09 14.01
N GLY A 210 -47.21 0.95 13.33
CA GLY A 210 -48.62 1.32 13.29
C GLY A 210 -49.36 0.77 12.04
N ALA A 211 -48.67 0.05 11.15
CA ALA A 211 -49.20 -0.62 9.98
C ALA A 211 -49.40 -2.12 10.26
#